data_2c2bb6a41f6ca366cf3eacc7ecd3d07b
#
_entry.id   2c2bb6a41f6ca366cf3eacc7ecd3d07b
#
_cell.length_a   1.000
_cell.length_b   1.000
_cell.length_c   1.000
_cell.angle_alpha   90.00
_cell.angle_beta   90.00
_cell.angle_gamma   90.00
#
_symmetry.space_group_name_H-M   'P 1'
#
loop_
_entity.id
_entity.type
_entity.pdbx_description
1 polymer ?
#
loop_
_entity_poly.entity_id
_entity_poly.type
_entity_poly.pdbx_seq_one_letter_code
_entity_poly.pdbx_strand_id
1 'polypeptide(L)'
;MRALRWLMLLPAAAATFCLVIAATIATHYLVEQHLCPAADFDRGICSNRTLGVILELIKHGGAALTVIAAAGVAVIVAPLHKRPVLWAALALVLLLAAWFGYAGTAGSLFFAALAGGVLAATVILRWLRLRAPAS
;
A
#
# COMPACT_ATOMS: atom_id res chain seq x y z
N MET A 1 -6.93 19.06 -21.67
CA MET A 1 -6.29 18.75 -20.38
C MET A 1 -7.04 17.70 -19.53
N ARG A 2 -8.41 17.63 -19.51
CA ARG A 2 -9.15 16.64 -18.69
C ARG A 2 -8.93 15.19 -19.16
N ALA A 3 -8.94 14.94 -20.48
CA ALA A 3 -8.70 13.61 -21.03
C ALA A 3 -7.31 13.05 -20.67
N LEU A 4 -6.27 13.88 -20.71
CA LEU A 4 -4.91 13.47 -20.35
C LEU A 4 -4.81 13.02 -18.89
N ARG A 5 -5.53 13.67 -17.96
CA ARG A 5 -5.55 13.26 -16.55
C ARG A 5 -6.21 11.89 -16.34
N TRP A 6 -7.24 11.55 -17.11
CA TRP A 6 -7.85 10.22 -17.07
C TRP A 6 -6.89 9.14 -17.58
N LEU A 7 -6.14 9.43 -18.65
CA LEU A 7 -5.13 8.52 -19.19
C LEU A 7 -3.97 8.30 -18.20
N MET A 8 -3.60 9.33 -17.43
CA MET A 8 -2.51 9.26 -16.45
C MET A 8 -2.91 8.59 -15.12
N LEU A 9 -4.21 8.36 -14.87
CA LEU A 9 -4.68 7.81 -13.60
C LEU A 9 -4.16 6.40 -13.34
N LEU A 10 -4.31 5.51 -14.32
CA LEU A 10 -3.84 4.13 -14.19
C LEU A 10 -2.31 4.03 -14.06
N PRO A 11 -1.51 4.64 -14.96
CA PRO A 11 -0.06 4.55 -14.84
C PRO A 11 0.47 5.23 -13.57
N ALA A 12 -0.12 6.32 -13.10
CA ALA A 12 0.29 6.97 -11.85
C ALA A 12 0.00 6.08 -10.62
N ALA A 13 -1.19 5.48 -10.56
CA ALA A 13 -1.53 4.56 -9.48
C ALA A 13 -0.65 3.29 -9.52
N ALA A 14 -0.42 2.71 -10.71
CA ALA A 14 0.45 1.56 -10.88
C ALA A 14 1.91 1.87 -10.51
N ALA A 15 2.45 3.00 -10.94
CA ALA A 15 3.81 3.44 -10.58
C ALA A 15 3.94 3.62 -9.06
N THR A 16 2.97 4.25 -8.42
CA THR A 16 2.95 4.41 -6.95
C THR A 16 2.90 3.05 -6.24
N PHE A 17 2.06 2.15 -6.71
CA PHE A 17 1.97 0.78 -6.20
C PHE A 17 3.33 0.07 -6.29
N CYS A 18 3.97 0.07 -7.45
CA CYS A 18 5.28 -0.55 -7.66
C CYS A 18 6.37 0.10 -6.80
N LEU A 19 6.38 1.43 -6.68
CA LEU A 19 7.38 2.16 -5.88
C LEU A 19 7.27 1.82 -4.39
N VAL A 20 6.06 1.78 -3.84
CA VAL A 20 5.87 1.46 -2.41
C VAL A 20 6.25 0.01 -2.13
N ILE A 21 5.90 -0.92 -3.01
CA ILE A 21 6.32 -2.33 -2.87
C ILE A 21 7.84 -2.44 -2.95
N ALA A 22 8.48 -1.82 -3.95
CA ALA A 22 9.93 -1.84 -4.09
C ALA A 22 10.64 -1.25 -2.88
N ALA A 23 10.15 -0.12 -2.35
CA ALA A 23 10.67 0.49 -1.13
C ALA A 23 10.50 -0.43 0.09
N THR A 24 9.35 -1.11 0.23
CA THR A 24 9.10 -2.07 1.31
C THR A 24 10.06 -3.25 1.24
N ILE A 25 10.26 -3.83 0.06
CA ILE A 25 11.19 -4.94 -0.16
C ILE A 25 12.62 -4.49 0.13
N ALA A 26 13.04 -3.32 -0.37
CA ALA A 26 14.36 -2.77 -0.12
C ALA A 26 14.60 -2.52 1.38
N THR A 27 13.63 -1.94 2.08
CA THR A 27 13.71 -1.71 3.52
C THR A 27 13.82 -3.02 4.30
N HIS A 28 13.00 -4.02 3.94
CA HIS A 28 13.05 -5.35 4.54
C HIS A 28 14.44 -5.96 4.39
N TYR A 29 14.98 -5.95 3.16
CA TYR A 29 16.30 -6.50 2.86
C TYR A 29 17.43 -5.77 3.60
N LEU A 30 17.41 -4.43 3.61
CA LEU A 30 18.40 -3.62 4.32
C LEU A 30 18.37 -3.89 5.83
N VAL A 31 17.19 -3.95 6.43
CA VAL A 31 17.02 -4.24 7.85
C VAL A 31 17.54 -5.65 8.18
N GLU A 32 17.22 -6.64 7.35
CA GLU A 32 17.69 -8.01 7.55
C GLU A 32 19.22 -8.12 7.45
N GLN A 33 19.83 -7.48 6.45
CA GLN A 33 21.27 -7.57 6.24
C GLN A 33 22.10 -6.77 7.26
N HIS A 34 21.62 -5.61 7.69
CA HIS A 34 22.43 -4.72 8.53
C HIS A 34 22.14 -4.87 10.03
N LEU A 35 20.97 -5.35 10.41
CA LEU A 35 20.59 -5.47 11.82
C LEU A 35 20.59 -6.89 12.35
N CYS A 36 20.75 -7.91 11.48
CA CYS A 36 20.84 -9.28 11.93
C CYS A 36 22.22 -9.54 12.56
N PRO A 37 22.28 -10.06 13.80
CA PRO A 37 23.54 -10.50 14.40
C PRO A 37 24.16 -11.64 13.57
N ALA A 38 25.48 -11.61 13.40
CA ALA A 38 26.18 -12.61 12.61
C ALA A 38 25.96 -14.05 13.10
N ALA A 39 25.72 -14.23 14.41
CA ALA A 39 25.42 -15.54 15.00
C ALA A 39 24.03 -16.09 14.61
N ASP A 40 23.10 -15.21 14.27
CA ASP A 40 21.71 -15.56 13.92
C ASP A 40 21.47 -15.57 12.41
N PHE A 41 22.50 -15.30 11.60
CA PHE A 41 22.41 -15.21 10.16
C PHE A 41 22.84 -16.53 9.50
N ASP A 42 21.87 -17.35 9.10
CA ASP A 42 22.12 -18.61 8.40
C ASP A 42 21.48 -18.61 7.00
N ARG A 43 22.27 -18.97 6.00
CA ARG A 43 21.84 -19.12 4.59
C ARG A 43 21.06 -17.93 4.01
N GLY A 44 21.36 -16.72 4.47
CA GLY A 44 20.69 -15.52 3.99
C GLY A 44 19.38 -15.20 4.71
N ILE A 45 19.04 -15.90 5.78
CA ILE A 45 17.83 -15.69 6.59
C ILE A 45 18.24 -15.41 8.03
N CYS A 46 17.64 -14.38 8.63
CA CYS A 46 17.84 -14.05 10.02
C CYS A 46 16.91 -14.85 10.93
N SER A 47 17.47 -15.63 11.86
CA SER A 47 16.71 -16.43 12.82
C SER A 47 16.38 -15.67 14.12
N ASN A 48 16.80 -14.42 14.25
CA ASN A 48 16.54 -13.58 15.44
C ASN A 48 15.06 -13.25 15.58
N ARG A 49 14.45 -13.69 16.69
CA ARG A 49 13.01 -13.53 16.95
C ARG A 49 12.56 -12.07 16.98
N THR A 50 13.35 -11.19 17.60
CA THR A 50 13.01 -9.77 17.72
C THR A 50 13.04 -9.10 16.35
N LEU A 51 14.06 -9.41 15.56
CA LEU A 51 14.16 -8.88 14.20
C LEU A 51 13.05 -9.44 13.30
N GLY A 52 12.67 -10.69 13.47
CA GLY A 52 11.54 -11.30 12.79
C GLY A 52 10.25 -10.53 12.96
N VAL A 53 9.96 -10.06 14.19
CA VAL A 53 8.78 -9.20 14.46
C VAL A 53 8.88 -7.86 13.70
N ILE A 54 10.06 -7.25 13.68
CA ILE A 54 10.28 -5.98 12.96
C ILE A 54 10.08 -6.17 11.46
N LEU A 55 10.60 -7.25 10.89
CA LEU A 55 10.45 -7.58 9.48
C LEU A 55 8.98 -7.83 9.11
N GLU A 56 8.22 -8.50 9.97
CA GLU A 56 6.78 -8.68 9.78
C GLU A 56 6.02 -7.34 9.85
N LEU A 57 6.37 -6.44 10.76
CA LEU A 57 5.81 -5.09 10.83
C LEU A 57 6.10 -4.28 9.55
N ILE A 58 7.31 -4.40 9.00
CA ILE A 58 7.66 -3.74 7.72
C ILE A 58 6.77 -4.26 6.59
N LYS A 59 6.57 -5.56 6.48
CA LYS A 59 5.71 -6.17 5.45
C LYS A 59 4.26 -5.68 5.57
N HIS A 60 3.69 -5.77 6.77
CA HIS A 60 2.30 -5.37 7.01
C HIS A 60 2.10 -3.86 6.85
N GLY A 61 3.03 -3.05 7.37
CA GLY A 61 3.04 -1.61 7.18
C GLY A 61 3.15 -1.21 5.71
N GLY A 62 4.02 -1.88 4.96
CA GLY A 62 4.18 -1.71 3.52
C GLY A 62 2.91 -2.05 2.74
N ALA A 63 2.22 -3.15 3.09
CA ALA A 63 0.96 -3.53 2.48
C ALA A 63 -0.13 -2.46 2.72
N ALA A 64 -0.28 -1.99 3.95
CA ALA A 64 -1.23 -0.92 4.28
C ALA A 64 -0.89 0.39 3.55
N LEU A 65 0.39 0.79 3.55
CA LEU A 65 0.87 2.01 2.90
C LEU A 65 0.65 1.97 1.38
N THR A 66 0.83 0.81 0.76
CA THR A 66 0.58 0.63 -0.67
C THR A 66 -0.86 0.98 -1.05
N VAL A 67 -1.83 0.51 -0.25
CA VAL A 67 -3.25 0.82 -0.48
C VAL A 67 -3.53 2.31 -0.28
N ILE A 68 -3.00 2.90 0.79
CA ILE A 68 -3.19 4.32 1.10
C ILE A 68 -2.61 5.20 -0.01
N ALA A 69 -1.39 4.91 -0.44
CA ALA A 69 -0.69 5.69 -1.46
C ALA A 69 -1.37 5.57 -2.83
N ALA A 70 -1.72 4.36 -3.26
CA ALA A 70 -2.38 4.13 -4.54
C ALA A 70 -3.77 4.80 -4.59
N ALA A 71 -4.57 4.68 -3.52
CA ALA A 71 -5.87 5.35 -3.43
C ALA A 71 -5.72 6.87 -3.39
N GLY A 72 -4.74 7.39 -2.64
CA GLY A 72 -4.45 8.82 -2.54
C GLY A 72 -4.09 9.42 -3.90
N VAL A 73 -3.14 8.81 -4.61
CA VAL A 73 -2.71 9.26 -5.94
C VAL A 73 -3.85 9.20 -6.94
N ALA A 74 -4.65 8.11 -6.94
CA ALA A 74 -5.80 7.99 -7.82
C ALA A 74 -6.80 9.15 -7.62
N VAL A 75 -7.08 9.52 -6.37
CA VAL A 75 -7.99 10.64 -6.06
C VAL A 75 -7.39 12.01 -6.41
N ILE A 76 -6.08 12.20 -6.24
CA ILE A 76 -5.40 13.46 -6.58
C ILE A 76 -5.38 13.67 -8.08
N VAL A 77 -5.07 12.62 -8.85
CA VAL A 77 -4.98 12.67 -10.32
C VAL A 77 -6.37 12.79 -10.96
N ALA A 78 -7.41 12.23 -10.33
CA ALA A 78 -8.78 12.26 -10.85
C ALA A 78 -9.30 13.70 -11.04
N PRO A 79 -9.69 14.10 -12.27
CA PRO A 79 -10.14 15.46 -12.56
C PRO A 79 -11.55 15.74 -12.03
N LEU A 80 -12.40 14.72 -11.96
CA LEU A 80 -13.80 14.75 -11.54
C LEU A 80 -14.15 13.46 -10.79
N HIS A 81 -15.30 13.46 -10.10
CA HIS A 81 -15.87 12.25 -9.48
C HIS A 81 -14.91 11.53 -8.51
N LYS A 82 -14.23 12.28 -7.67
CA LYS A 82 -13.19 11.76 -6.75
C LYS A 82 -13.67 10.63 -5.84
N ARG A 83 -14.95 10.67 -5.40
CA ARG A 83 -15.53 9.60 -4.56
C ARG A 83 -15.64 8.25 -5.27
N PRO A 84 -16.27 8.15 -6.47
CA PRO A 84 -16.28 6.87 -7.19
C PRO A 84 -14.89 6.38 -7.59
N VAL A 85 -13.95 7.28 -7.93
CA VAL A 85 -12.55 6.91 -8.20
C VAL A 85 -11.89 6.31 -6.96
N LEU A 86 -12.12 6.88 -5.77
CA LEU A 86 -11.63 6.32 -4.52
C LEU A 86 -12.12 4.88 -4.31
N TRP A 87 -13.43 4.66 -4.44
CA TRP A 87 -14.00 3.32 -4.25
C TRP A 87 -13.53 2.31 -5.28
N ALA A 88 -13.42 2.72 -6.55
CA ALA A 88 -12.89 1.88 -7.62
C ALA A 88 -11.42 1.51 -7.38
N ALA A 89 -10.58 2.47 -6.96
CA ALA A 89 -9.18 2.23 -6.63
C ALA A 89 -9.05 1.26 -5.43
N LEU A 90 -9.81 1.48 -4.36
CA LEU A 90 -9.81 0.61 -3.19
C LEU A 90 -10.28 -0.81 -3.55
N ALA A 91 -11.36 -0.95 -4.31
CA ALA A 91 -11.85 -2.25 -4.76
C ALA A 91 -10.80 -3.01 -5.57
N LEU A 92 -10.15 -2.34 -6.53
CA LEU A 92 -9.11 -2.94 -7.36
C LEU A 92 -7.91 -3.42 -6.52
N VAL A 93 -7.40 -2.57 -5.62
CA VAL A 93 -6.24 -2.93 -4.80
C VAL A 93 -6.59 -4.05 -3.82
N LEU A 94 -7.78 -4.04 -3.24
CA LEU A 94 -8.23 -5.11 -2.33
C LEU A 94 -8.46 -6.43 -3.09
N LEU A 95 -8.97 -6.39 -4.32
CA LEU A 95 -9.07 -7.58 -5.17
C LEU A 95 -7.70 -8.18 -5.48
N LEU A 96 -6.72 -7.34 -5.81
CA LEU A 96 -5.34 -7.77 -6.02
C LEU A 96 -4.75 -8.37 -4.73
N ALA A 97 -4.94 -7.73 -3.59
CA ALA A 97 -4.49 -8.24 -2.30
C ALA A 97 -5.15 -9.58 -1.94
N ALA A 98 -6.44 -9.74 -2.24
CA ALA A 98 -7.16 -11.00 -2.04
C ALA A 98 -6.65 -12.11 -2.97
N TRP A 99 -6.36 -11.78 -4.22
CA TRP A 99 -5.78 -12.71 -5.18
C TRP A 99 -4.41 -13.24 -4.70
N PHE A 100 -3.52 -12.34 -4.28
CA PHE A 100 -2.22 -12.74 -3.74
C PHE A 100 -2.34 -13.50 -2.40
N GLY A 101 -3.31 -13.16 -1.57
CA GLY A 101 -3.61 -13.87 -0.33
C GLY A 101 -4.12 -15.30 -0.58
N TYR A 102 -4.98 -15.48 -1.61
CA TYR A 102 -5.50 -16.78 -2.00
C TYR A 102 -4.42 -17.68 -2.61
N ALA A 103 -3.47 -17.12 -3.35
CA ALA A 103 -2.34 -17.85 -3.94
C ALA A 103 -1.35 -18.45 -2.91
N GLY A 104 -1.63 -18.34 -1.61
CA GLY A 104 -1.08 -19.22 -0.58
C GLY A 104 0.06 -18.66 0.27
N THR A 105 0.43 -17.39 0.16
CA THR A 105 1.62 -16.90 0.89
C THR A 105 1.41 -15.66 1.78
N ALA A 106 0.25 -15.01 1.73
CA ALA A 106 0.11 -13.68 2.29
C ALA A 106 -1.25 -13.36 2.94
N GLY A 107 -1.93 -14.33 3.52
CA GLY A 107 -3.25 -14.10 4.14
C GLY A 107 -3.25 -12.97 5.17
N SER A 108 -2.21 -12.85 5.98
CA SER A 108 -2.07 -11.77 6.98
C SER A 108 -1.88 -10.39 6.32
N LEU A 109 -1.22 -10.31 5.16
CA LEU A 109 -1.02 -9.07 4.40
C LEU A 109 -2.34 -8.52 3.84
N PHE A 110 -3.31 -9.39 3.55
CA PHE A 110 -4.65 -8.97 3.14
C PHE A 110 -5.33 -8.14 4.22
N PHE A 111 -5.27 -8.58 5.49
CA PHE A 111 -5.85 -7.82 6.60
C PHE A 111 -5.17 -6.47 6.81
N ALA A 112 -3.85 -6.40 6.63
CA ALA A 112 -3.11 -5.14 6.68
C ALA A 112 -3.50 -4.20 5.54
N ALA A 113 -3.65 -4.72 4.32
CA ALA A 113 -4.15 -3.98 3.17
C ALA A 113 -5.58 -3.46 3.40
N LEU A 114 -6.46 -4.30 3.98
CA LEU A 114 -7.83 -3.91 4.33
C LEU A 114 -7.85 -2.77 5.36
N ALA A 115 -7.04 -2.87 6.41
CA ALA A 115 -6.90 -1.80 7.42
C ALA A 115 -6.41 -0.50 6.79
N GLY A 116 -5.39 -0.58 5.92
CA GLY A 116 -4.91 0.55 5.12
C GLY A 116 -6.00 1.17 4.24
N GLY A 117 -6.84 0.33 3.62
CA GLY A 117 -7.98 0.75 2.80
C GLY A 117 -9.03 1.51 3.60
N VAL A 118 -9.40 1.02 4.79
CA VAL A 118 -10.33 1.69 5.70
C VAL A 118 -9.77 3.05 6.14
N LEU A 119 -8.48 3.09 6.51
CA LEU A 119 -7.82 4.33 6.88
C LEU A 119 -7.78 5.33 5.72
N ALA A 120 -7.41 4.88 4.51
CA ALA A 120 -7.41 5.72 3.32
C ALA A 120 -8.81 6.29 3.04
N ALA A 121 -9.85 5.45 3.07
CA ALA A 121 -11.22 5.87 2.85
C ALA A 121 -11.65 6.94 3.85
N THR A 122 -11.41 6.72 5.13
CA THR A 122 -11.82 7.67 6.19
C THR A 122 -11.11 9.02 6.06
N VAL A 123 -9.78 9.02 5.87
CA VAL A 123 -8.99 10.24 5.75
C VAL A 123 -9.36 11.01 4.48
N ILE A 124 -9.42 10.32 3.32
CA ILE A 124 -9.70 10.98 2.05
C ILE A 124 -11.14 11.51 2.00
N LEU A 125 -12.12 10.74 2.50
CA LEU A 125 -13.51 11.21 2.55
C LEU A 125 -13.67 12.41 3.48
N ARG A 126 -12.99 12.42 4.62
CA ARG A 126 -12.97 13.58 5.53
C ARG A 126 -12.36 14.80 4.84
N TRP A 127 -11.23 14.64 4.18
CA TRP A 127 -10.58 15.71 3.41
C TRP A 127 -11.45 16.25 2.28
N LEU A 128 -12.15 15.37 1.54
CA LEU A 128 -13.09 15.79 0.48
C LEU A 128 -14.29 16.55 1.03
N ARG A 129 -14.79 16.20 2.24
CA ARG A 129 -15.88 16.93 2.90
C ARG A 129 -15.45 18.35 3.30
N LEU A 130 -14.23 18.48 3.84
CA LEU A 130 -13.70 19.78 4.27
C LEU A 130 -13.45 20.75 3.10
N ARG A 131 -13.27 20.22 1.88
CA ARG A 131 -13.06 21.02 0.66
C ARG A 131 -14.34 21.25 -0.15
N ALA A 132 -15.47 20.68 0.25
CA ALA A 132 -16.74 21.01 -0.38
C ALA A 132 -17.12 22.45 -0.01
N PRO A 133 -17.41 23.33 -0.98
CA PRO A 133 -17.89 24.67 -0.67
C PRO A 133 -19.19 24.54 0.14
N ALA A 134 -19.31 25.35 1.20
CA ALA A 134 -20.55 25.49 1.93
C ALA A 134 -21.60 26.03 0.93
N SER A 135 -22.57 25.20 0.58
CA SER A 135 -23.71 25.55 -0.27
C SER A 135 -24.76 26.31 0.52
#